data_d3df9274df1a3474bbb402b86b5924b5
#
_entry.id   d3df9274df1a3474bbb402b86b5924b5
#
_cell.length_a   1.000
_cell.length_b   1.000
_cell.length_c   1.000
_cell.angle_alpha   90.00
_cell.angle_beta   90.00
_cell.angle_gamma   90.00
#
_symmetry.space_group_name_H-M   'P 1'
#
loop_
_entity.id
_entity.type
_entity.pdbx_description
1 polymer ?
#
loop_
_entity_poly.entity_id
_entity_poly.type
_entity_poly.pdbx_seq_one_letter_code
_entity_poly.pdbx_strand_id
1 'polypeptide(L)'
;MPLDFLITKCGIGLHLLPILVCILSLVAVTTCYFLSLTQDHISPYFPYISDAGSKIPESCIFGQLLNIISVLAGLCFYSWHKHLLDPSHKFNQRCYRQIKLARIALCFGFICAFGMSVVANFQETAVWSMHLFGAGLLFGGGSIYALIVTYITYKYIVRSRIWIARLVLAFISLFSFILQPTTGLIARFMYDGDNIRKWKPTDKAGIIHEFTIIHRHANS
;
A
#
# COMPACT_ATOMS: atom_id res chain seq x y z
N MET A 1 -3.13 -11.36 28.03
CA MET A 1 -4.58 -11.17 27.83
C MET A 1 -4.81 -11.32 26.34
N PRO A 2 -5.61 -12.29 25.86
CA PRO A 2 -5.74 -12.51 24.41
C PRO A 2 -6.44 -11.33 23.78
N LEU A 3 -5.93 -10.87 22.63
CA LEU A 3 -6.45 -9.76 21.83
C LEU A 3 -7.94 -9.94 21.50
N ASP A 4 -8.36 -11.19 21.35
CA ASP A 4 -9.75 -11.59 21.11
C ASP A 4 -10.69 -11.12 22.23
N PHE A 5 -10.21 -11.06 23.49
CA PHE A 5 -10.99 -10.59 24.63
C PHE A 5 -11.24 -9.06 24.59
N LEU A 6 -10.25 -8.29 24.15
CA LEU A 6 -10.39 -6.83 24.02
C LEU A 6 -11.34 -6.47 22.87
N ILE A 7 -11.27 -7.18 21.76
CA ILE A 7 -12.05 -6.89 20.56
C ILE A 7 -13.54 -7.27 20.77
N THR A 8 -13.81 -8.41 21.41
CA THR A 8 -15.18 -8.83 21.74
C THR A 8 -15.83 -7.95 22.81
N LYS A 9 -15.06 -7.43 23.77
CA LYS A 9 -15.58 -6.57 24.84
C LYS A 9 -15.86 -5.13 24.38
N CYS A 10 -15.19 -4.65 23.34
CA CYS A 10 -15.43 -3.33 22.73
C CYS A 10 -16.65 -3.28 21.80
N GLY A 11 -17.30 -4.42 21.50
CA GLY A 11 -18.48 -4.46 20.60
C GLY A 11 -18.19 -4.07 19.15
N ILE A 12 -16.94 -3.77 18.80
CA ILE A 12 -16.51 -3.47 17.44
C ILE A 12 -16.33 -4.81 16.72
N GLY A 13 -17.25 -5.13 15.82
CA GLY A 13 -17.14 -6.33 15.00
C GLY A 13 -15.84 -6.29 14.17
N LEU A 14 -15.07 -7.40 14.16
CA LEU A 14 -13.81 -7.54 13.39
C LEU A 14 -13.95 -7.16 11.90
N HIS A 15 -15.19 -7.22 11.36
CA HIS A 15 -15.50 -6.82 10.00
C HIS A 15 -15.41 -5.30 9.76
N LEU A 16 -15.45 -4.49 10.82
CA LEU A 16 -15.33 -3.03 10.71
C LEU A 16 -13.88 -2.57 10.52
N LEU A 17 -12.88 -3.38 10.93
CA LEU A 17 -11.47 -3.03 10.80
C LEU A 17 -11.06 -2.74 9.34
N PRO A 18 -11.34 -3.60 8.35
CA PRO A 18 -10.99 -3.29 6.95
C PRO A 18 -11.72 -2.06 6.42
N ILE A 19 -12.97 -1.84 6.83
CA ILE A 19 -13.74 -0.65 6.45
C ILE A 19 -13.07 0.61 7.00
N LEU A 20 -12.66 0.59 8.26
CA LEU A 20 -11.97 1.70 8.91
C LEU A 20 -10.63 1.99 8.24
N VAL A 21 -9.85 0.96 7.89
CA VAL A 21 -8.60 1.11 7.11
C VAL A 21 -8.87 1.80 5.79
N CYS A 22 -9.90 1.37 5.02
CA CYS A 22 -10.25 1.99 3.75
C CYS A 22 -10.67 3.45 3.91
N ILE A 23 -11.52 3.76 4.90
CA ILE A 23 -11.99 5.14 5.15
C ILE A 23 -10.81 6.03 5.55
N LEU A 24 -9.99 5.60 6.50
CA LEU A 24 -8.84 6.40 6.94
C LEU A 24 -7.81 6.60 5.84
N SER A 25 -7.59 5.60 4.99
CA SER A 25 -6.69 5.74 3.83
C SER A 25 -7.21 6.78 2.84
N LEU A 26 -8.52 6.75 2.56
CA LEU A 26 -9.15 7.74 1.69
C LEU A 26 -9.08 9.15 2.29
N VAL A 27 -9.36 9.28 3.58
CA VAL A 27 -9.25 10.55 4.32
C VAL A 27 -7.81 11.06 4.30
N ALA A 28 -6.82 10.21 4.53
CA ALA A 28 -5.41 10.62 4.53
C ALA A 28 -5.01 11.19 3.17
N VAL A 29 -5.29 10.46 2.07
CA VAL A 29 -4.92 10.88 0.72
C VAL A 29 -5.65 12.15 0.31
N THR A 30 -6.97 12.22 0.51
CA THR A 30 -7.77 13.38 0.10
C THR A 30 -7.42 14.62 0.90
N THR A 31 -7.26 14.51 2.22
CA THR A 31 -6.89 15.65 3.07
C THR A 31 -5.53 16.21 2.68
N CYS A 32 -4.53 15.35 2.53
CA CYS A 32 -3.18 15.79 2.16
C CYS A 32 -3.14 16.38 0.74
N TYR A 33 -3.89 15.79 -0.20
CA TYR A 33 -3.99 16.33 -1.57
C TYR A 33 -4.57 17.76 -1.59
N PHE A 34 -5.72 17.97 -0.96
CA PHE A 34 -6.34 19.30 -0.93
C PHE A 34 -5.49 20.32 -0.16
N LEU A 35 -4.89 19.91 0.95
CA LEU A 35 -4.02 20.79 1.72
C LEU A 35 -2.78 21.20 0.91
N SER A 36 -2.12 20.25 0.25
CA SER A 36 -0.98 20.50 -0.63
C SER A 36 -1.33 21.41 -1.83
N LEU A 37 -2.54 21.28 -2.38
CA LEU A 37 -3.03 22.19 -3.42
C LEU A 37 -3.18 23.62 -2.91
N THR A 38 -3.79 23.79 -1.74
CA THR A 38 -4.00 25.15 -1.16
C THR A 38 -2.70 25.83 -0.77
N GLN A 39 -1.63 25.06 -0.57
CA GLN A 39 -0.29 25.56 -0.25
C GLN A 39 0.62 25.71 -1.47
N ASP A 40 0.12 25.46 -2.69
CA ASP A 40 0.91 25.44 -3.93
C ASP A 40 2.11 24.49 -3.89
N HIS A 41 1.99 23.40 -3.10
CA HIS A 41 3.05 22.41 -2.94
C HIS A 41 3.08 21.37 -4.06
N ILE A 42 1.95 21.11 -4.72
CA ILE A 42 1.80 20.15 -5.81
C ILE A 42 1.01 20.78 -6.98
N SER A 43 1.17 20.18 -8.16
CA SER A 43 0.31 20.45 -9.30
C SER A 43 -1.04 19.75 -9.16
N PRO A 44 -2.17 20.34 -9.62
CA PRO A 44 -3.47 19.66 -9.59
C PRO A 44 -3.57 18.43 -10.50
N TYR A 45 -2.60 18.23 -11.40
CA TYR A 45 -2.63 17.14 -12.38
C TYR A 45 -1.75 15.97 -11.93
N PHE A 46 -2.38 14.90 -11.46
CA PHE A 46 -1.79 13.57 -11.16
C PHE A 46 -0.46 13.58 -10.37
N PRO A 47 -0.37 14.24 -9.20
CA PRO A 47 0.80 14.12 -8.35
C PRO A 47 0.89 12.69 -7.78
N TYR A 48 2.10 12.27 -7.39
CA TYR A 48 2.23 11.10 -6.55
C TYR A 48 1.53 11.32 -5.20
N ILE A 49 0.99 10.24 -4.62
CA ILE A 49 0.39 10.30 -3.27
C ILE A 49 1.43 10.76 -2.24
N SER A 50 2.68 10.32 -2.40
CA SER A 50 3.81 10.71 -1.55
C SER A 50 4.18 12.18 -1.67
N ASP A 51 4.03 12.79 -2.86
CA ASP A 51 4.28 14.22 -3.06
C ASP A 51 3.33 15.07 -2.22
N ALA A 52 2.03 14.69 -2.22
CA ALA A 52 1.01 15.37 -1.43
C ALA A 52 1.24 15.27 0.10
N GLY A 53 2.04 14.31 0.55
CA GLY A 53 2.38 14.12 1.96
C GLY A 53 3.85 14.44 2.30
N SER A 54 4.57 15.21 1.45
CA SER A 54 6.02 15.36 1.63
C SER A 54 6.46 16.66 2.31
N LYS A 55 5.67 17.72 2.23
CA LYS A 55 5.98 19.03 2.85
C LYS A 55 5.18 19.25 4.13
N ILE A 56 5.59 20.24 4.95
CA ILE A 56 4.88 20.66 6.15
C ILE A 56 3.79 21.66 5.73
N PRO A 57 2.56 21.55 6.25
CA PRO A 57 2.09 20.69 7.37
C PRO A 57 1.55 19.32 6.95
N GLU A 58 1.39 19.04 5.66
CA GLU A 58 0.74 17.83 5.12
C GLU A 58 1.46 16.55 5.56
N SER A 59 2.80 16.58 5.59
CA SER A 59 3.62 15.44 6.00
C SER A 59 3.36 14.98 7.43
N CYS A 60 3.04 15.91 8.32
CA CYS A 60 2.70 15.59 9.70
C CYS A 60 1.36 14.84 9.78
N ILE A 61 0.36 15.30 9.02
CA ILE A 61 -0.97 14.68 8.96
C ILE A 61 -0.89 13.32 8.28
N PHE A 62 -0.21 13.27 7.13
CA PHE A 62 0.00 12.05 6.35
C PHE A 62 0.71 10.97 7.17
N GLY A 63 1.84 11.33 7.78
CA GLY A 63 2.61 10.43 8.62
C GLY A 63 1.80 9.88 9.79
N GLN A 64 1.07 10.74 10.51
CA GLN A 64 0.25 10.32 11.64
C GLN A 64 -0.87 9.36 11.21
N LEU A 65 -1.60 9.70 10.14
CA LEU A 65 -2.69 8.86 9.64
C LEU A 65 -2.17 7.52 9.11
N LEU A 66 -1.08 7.51 8.34
CA LEU A 66 -0.49 6.27 7.83
C LEU A 66 0.02 5.37 8.96
N ASN A 67 0.59 5.91 10.02
CA ASN A 67 1.00 5.10 11.18
C ASN A 67 -0.21 4.43 11.87
N ILE A 68 -1.32 5.14 12.04
CA ILE A 68 -2.57 4.57 12.57
C ILE A 68 -3.08 3.47 11.62
N ILE A 69 -3.13 3.75 10.32
CA ILE A 69 -3.56 2.79 9.30
C ILE A 69 -2.67 1.55 9.30
N SER A 70 -1.36 1.71 9.44
CA SER A 70 -0.38 0.60 9.52
C SER A 70 -0.72 -0.37 10.66
N VAL A 71 -0.99 0.15 11.86
CA VAL A 71 -1.39 -0.68 13.01
C VAL A 71 -2.72 -1.39 12.73
N LEU A 72 -3.73 -0.67 12.23
CA LEU A 72 -5.03 -1.24 11.90
C LEU A 72 -4.94 -2.31 10.80
N ALA A 73 -4.10 -2.09 9.79
CA ALA A 73 -3.83 -3.07 8.74
C ALA A 73 -3.18 -4.33 9.31
N GLY A 74 -2.21 -4.19 10.21
CA GLY A 74 -1.61 -5.32 10.93
C GLY A 74 -2.65 -6.14 11.70
N LEU A 75 -3.57 -5.46 12.38
CA LEU A 75 -4.70 -6.10 13.07
C LEU A 75 -5.65 -6.80 12.08
N CYS A 76 -5.91 -6.21 10.91
CA CYS A 76 -6.71 -6.85 9.85
C CYS A 76 -6.05 -8.14 9.34
N PHE A 77 -4.74 -8.11 9.06
CA PHE A 77 -4.00 -9.30 8.61
C PHE A 77 -4.02 -10.41 9.67
N TYR A 78 -3.82 -10.05 10.93
CA TYR A 78 -3.91 -10.99 12.04
C TYR A 78 -5.31 -11.58 12.21
N SER A 79 -6.35 -10.75 12.16
CA SER A 79 -7.75 -11.19 12.27
C SER A 79 -8.14 -12.13 11.14
N TRP A 80 -7.72 -11.82 9.90
CA TRP A 80 -7.92 -12.72 8.76
C TRP A 80 -7.19 -14.05 8.92
N HIS A 81 -5.96 -14.03 9.43
CA HIS A 81 -5.21 -15.24 9.74
C HIS A 81 -5.93 -16.12 10.77
N LYS A 82 -6.45 -15.51 11.84
CA LYS A 82 -7.24 -16.22 12.86
C LYS A 82 -8.50 -16.82 12.27
N HIS A 83 -9.23 -16.05 11.44
CA HIS A 83 -10.41 -16.52 10.74
C HIS A 83 -10.14 -17.74 9.85
N LEU A 84 -9.01 -17.74 9.12
CA LEU A 84 -8.58 -18.91 8.32
C LEU A 84 -8.27 -20.15 9.15
N LEU A 85 -7.89 -19.97 10.41
CA LEU A 85 -7.53 -21.05 11.33
C LEU A 85 -8.65 -21.42 12.30
N ASP A 86 -9.84 -20.80 12.22
CA ASP A 86 -10.96 -21.07 13.11
C ASP A 86 -11.56 -22.46 12.82
N PRO A 87 -11.64 -23.37 13.87
CA PRO A 87 -12.22 -24.69 13.71
C PRO A 87 -13.72 -24.70 13.45
N SER A 88 -14.43 -23.65 13.88
CA SER A 88 -15.90 -23.58 13.80
C SER A 88 -16.41 -23.41 12.37
N HIS A 89 -15.58 -22.90 11.47
CA HIS A 89 -15.92 -22.86 10.06
C HIS A 89 -15.87 -24.26 9.46
N LYS A 90 -17.03 -24.75 9.02
CA LYS A 90 -17.26 -26.07 8.38
C LYS A 90 -16.47 -26.29 7.06
N PHE A 91 -15.38 -25.56 6.87
CA PHE A 91 -14.53 -25.68 5.72
C PHE A 91 -13.51 -26.80 5.96
N ASN A 92 -13.75 -27.86 5.26
CA ASN A 92 -12.91 -28.99 4.92
C ASN A 92 -11.64 -29.23 5.76
N GLN A 93 -11.33 -30.50 6.02
CA GLN A 93 -10.16 -30.94 6.78
C GLN A 93 -8.95 -30.03 6.58
N ARG A 94 -8.49 -29.40 7.66
CA ARG A 94 -7.33 -28.51 7.65
C ARG A 94 -6.11 -29.24 7.11
N CYS A 95 -5.74 -28.88 5.88
CA CYS A 95 -4.51 -29.37 5.31
C CYS A 95 -3.32 -28.61 5.91
N TYR A 96 -2.26 -29.32 6.30
CA TYR A 96 -0.99 -28.71 6.75
C TYR A 96 -0.51 -27.59 5.81
N ARG A 97 -0.70 -27.78 4.51
CA ARG A 97 -0.35 -26.79 3.48
C ARG A 97 -1.14 -25.48 3.61
N GLN A 98 -2.43 -25.54 3.93
CA GLN A 98 -3.25 -24.34 4.17
C GLN A 98 -2.74 -23.54 5.36
N ILE A 99 -2.41 -24.20 6.47
CA ILE A 99 -1.87 -23.57 7.68
C ILE A 99 -0.53 -22.89 7.37
N LYS A 100 0.36 -23.59 6.64
CA LYS A 100 1.65 -23.05 6.24
C LYS A 100 1.49 -21.80 5.36
N LEU A 101 0.62 -21.83 4.35
CA LEU A 101 0.34 -20.68 3.49
C LEU A 101 -0.27 -19.51 4.25
N ALA A 102 -1.19 -19.77 5.18
CA ALA A 102 -1.78 -18.73 6.02
C ALA A 102 -0.74 -18.02 6.92
N ARG A 103 0.25 -18.77 7.45
CA ARG A 103 1.37 -18.18 8.20
C ARG A 103 2.27 -17.33 7.32
N ILE A 104 2.61 -17.83 6.12
CA ILE A 104 3.42 -17.07 5.15
C ILE A 104 2.70 -15.79 4.75
N ALA A 105 1.38 -15.86 4.46
CA ALA A 105 0.58 -14.67 4.18
C ALA A 105 0.63 -13.66 5.34
N LEU A 106 0.49 -14.12 6.59
CA LEU A 106 0.58 -13.25 7.76
C LEU A 106 1.93 -12.51 7.85
N CYS A 107 3.04 -13.22 7.58
CA CYS A 107 4.36 -12.58 7.55
C CYS A 107 4.43 -11.47 6.49
N PHE A 108 3.96 -11.71 5.28
CA PHE A 108 3.91 -10.68 4.24
C PHE A 108 2.93 -9.54 4.58
N GLY A 109 1.82 -9.82 5.26
CA GLY A 109 0.92 -8.81 5.78
C GLY A 109 1.62 -7.87 6.79
N PHE A 110 2.39 -8.42 7.73
CA PHE A 110 3.16 -7.59 8.67
C PHE A 110 4.31 -6.84 8.00
N ILE A 111 4.98 -7.42 7.00
CA ILE A 111 5.97 -6.72 6.17
C ILE A 111 5.32 -5.53 5.46
N CYS A 112 4.13 -5.71 4.89
CA CYS A 112 3.35 -4.65 4.27
C CYS A 112 3.00 -3.53 5.27
N ALA A 113 2.48 -3.88 6.45
CA ALA A 113 2.15 -2.91 7.50
C ALA A 113 3.39 -2.15 7.99
N PHE A 114 4.51 -2.83 8.19
CA PHE A 114 5.78 -2.20 8.54
C PHE A 114 6.27 -1.25 7.44
N GLY A 115 6.20 -1.67 6.17
CA GLY A 115 6.53 -0.82 5.02
C GLY A 115 5.71 0.48 5.00
N MET A 116 4.41 0.40 5.32
CA MET A 116 3.55 1.57 5.46
C MET A 116 4.04 2.53 6.55
N SER A 117 4.45 2.01 7.71
CA SER A 117 5.02 2.83 8.78
C SER A 117 6.35 3.47 8.37
N VAL A 118 7.19 2.78 7.59
CA VAL A 118 8.42 3.37 7.04
C VAL A 118 8.09 4.53 6.09
N VAL A 119 7.16 4.33 5.14
CA VAL A 119 6.70 5.40 4.23
C VAL A 119 6.13 6.59 5.01
N ALA A 120 5.39 6.34 6.09
CA ALA A 120 4.82 7.37 6.95
C ALA A 120 5.85 8.29 7.61
N ASN A 121 7.00 7.73 7.98
CA ASN A 121 8.00 8.44 8.80
C ASN A 121 9.19 8.96 7.97
N PHE A 122 9.42 8.42 6.79
CA PHE A 122 10.50 8.86 5.90
C PHE A 122 9.89 9.49 4.64
N GLN A 123 9.75 10.82 4.64
CA GLN A 123 9.24 11.56 3.49
C GLN A 123 10.15 11.36 2.27
N GLU A 124 9.52 11.28 1.10
CA GLU A 124 10.20 11.12 -0.18
C GLU A 124 11.24 12.22 -0.44
N THR A 125 10.90 13.45 -0.08
CA THR A 125 11.78 14.61 -0.25
C THR A 125 12.96 14.68 0.73
N ALA A 126 12.82 14.04 1.90
CA ALA A 126 13.83 14.08 2.96
C ALA A 126 14.80 12.88 2.87
N VAL A 127 14.29 11.66 2.80
CA VAL A 127 15.10 10.43 2.80
C VAL A 127 14.57 9.46 1.74
N TRP A 128 14.83 9.76 0.47
CA TRP A 128 14.37 9.00 -0.70
C TRP A 128 14.61 7.49 -0.61
N SER A 129 15.82 7.07 -0.25
CA SER A 129 16.16 5.63 -0.20
C SER A 129 15.33 4.86 0.81
N MET A 130 15.07 5.42 1.99
CA MET A 130 14.23 4.80 3.00
C MET A 130 12.75 4.81 2.61
N HIS A 131 12.29 5.89 1.98
CA HIS A 131 10.94 5.96 1.44
C HIS A 131 10.71 4.86 0.38
N LEU A 132 11.62 4.74 -0.57
CA LEU A 132 11.54 3.72 -1.63
C LEU A 132 11.62 2.29 -1.06
N PHE A 133 12.48 2.06 -0.07
CA PHE A 133 12.53 0.78 0.65
C PHE A 133 11.18 0.47 1.33
N GLY A 134 10.60 1.43 2.05
CA GLY A 134 9.29 1.30 2.69
C GLY A 134 8.18 1.03 1.67
N ALA A 135 8.17 1.74 0.55
CA ALA A 135 7.22 1.53 -0.54
C ALA A 135 7.35 0.13 -1.17
N GLY A 136 8.58 -0.36 -1.34
CA GLY A 136 8.85 -1.72 -1.79
C GLY A 136 8.25 -2.78 -0.85
N LEU A 137 8.43 -2.62 0.46
CA LEU A 137 7.84 -3.51 1.47
C LEU A 137 6.31 -3.41 1.48
N LEU A 138 5.75 -2.20 1.39
CA LEU A 138 4.31 -1.94 1.39
C LEU A 138 3.63 -2.57 0.18
N PHE A 139 4.02 -2.17 -1.02
CA PHE A 139 3.36 -2.60 -2.25
C PHE A 139 3.79 -4.01 -2.67
N GLY A 140 5.06 -4.35 -2.56
CA GLY A 140 5.57 -5.69 -2.86
C GLY A 140 5.06 -6.73 -1.86
N GLY A 141 5.19 -6.48 -0.57
CA GLY A 141 4.67 -7.33 0.49
C GLY A 141 3.15 -7.49 0.41
N GLY A 142 2.43 -6.38 0.17
CA GLY A 142 0.98 -6.37 -0.01
C GLY A 142 0.50 -7.17 -1.22
N SER A 143 1.20 -7.06 -2.35
CA SER A 143 0.87 -7.84 -3.57
C SER A 143 1.08 -9.33 -3.35
N ILE A 144 2.19 -9.73 -2.72
CA ILE A 144 2.46 -11.15 -2.39
C ILE A 144 1.40 -11.67 -1.41
N TYR A 145 1.06 -10.91 -0.36
CA TYR A 145 -0.03 -11.23 0.56
C TYR A 145 -1.34 -11.48 -0.20
N ALA A 146 -1.73 -10.54 -1.07
CA ALA A 146 -2.97 -10.62 -1.85
C ALA A 146 -3.02 -11.88 -2.74
N LEU A 147 -1.91 -12.24 -3.41
CA LEU A 147 -1.82 -13.44 -4.23
C LEU A 147 -1.96 -14.72 -3.39
N ILE A 148 -1.27 -14.80 -2.25
CA ILE A 148 -1.35 -15.98 -1.36
C ILE A 148 -2.77 -16.15 -0.82
N VAL A 149 -3.40 -15.06 -0.34
CA VAL A 149 -4.78 -15.08 0.18
C VAL A 149 -5.79 -15.43 -0.92
N THR A 150 -5.58 -14.93 -2.14
CA THR A 150 -6.40 -15.30 -3.30
C THR A 150 -6.30 -16.79 -3.61
N TYR A 151 -5.09 -17.35 -3.61
CA TYR A 151 -4.87 -18.78 -3.79
C TYR A 151 -5.53 -19.62 -2.71
N ILE A 152 -5.40 -19.21 -1.43
CA ILE A 152 -6.07 -19.89 -0.29
C ILE A 152 -7.59 -19.84 -0.48
N THR A 153 -8.14 -18.68 -0.86
CA THR A 153 -9.57 -18.52 -1.10
C THR A 153 -10.06 -19.42 -2.24
N TYR A 154 -9.35 -19.44 -3.35
CA TYR A 154 -9.67 -20.29 -4.50
C TYR A 154 -9.68 -21.77 -4.14
N LYS A 155 -8.65 -22.24 -3.45
CA LYS A 155 -8.42 -23.67 -3.24
C LYS A 155 -9.19 -24.24 -2.04
N TYR A 156 -9.35 -23.46 -0.96
CA TYR A 156 -9.82 -23.96 0.33
C TYR A 156 -11.13 -23.33 0.81
N ILE A 157 -11.55 -22.18 0.26
CA ILE A 157 -12.77 -21.47 0.67
C ILE A 157 -13.81 -21.55 -0.46
N VAL A 158 -14.41 -22.68 -0.60
CA VAL A 158 -15.25 -23.11 -1.73
C VAL A 158 -16.44 -22.19 -2.05
N ARG A 159 -16.72 -22.02 -3.36
CA ARG A 159 -17.94 -21.50 -4.05
C ARG A 159 -18.20 -20.00 -4.10
N SER A 160 -17.37 -19.14 -3.58
CA SER A 160 -17.57 -17.70 -3.76
C SER A 160 -16.75 -17.20 -4.97
N ARG A 161 -17.39 -16.47 -5.90
CA ARG A 161 -16.68 -15.79 -7.02
C ARG A 161 -15.78 -14.64 -6.54
N ILE A 162 -15.73 -14.38 -5.22
CA ILE A 162 -14.87 -13.37 -4.59
C ILE A 162 -13.38 -13.58 -4.92
N TRP A 163 -12.93 -14.83 -5.13
CA TRP A 163 -11.55 -15.09 -5.53
C TRP A 163 -11.18 -14.43 -6.85
N ILE A 164 -12.14 -14.28 -7.80
CA ILE A 164 -11.91 -13.61 -9.09
C ILE A 164 -11.64 -12.12 -8.84
N ALA A 165 -12.48 -11.44 -8.05
CA ALA A 165 -12.26 -10.04 -7.72
C ALA A 165 -10.92 -9.83 -7.00
N ARG A 166 -10.58 -10.72 -6.06
CA ARG A 166 -9.27 -10.68 -5.37
C ARG A 166 -8.11 -10.90 -6.34
N LEU A 167 -8.25 -11.80 -7.30
CA LEU A 167 -7.22 -12.07 -8.30
C LEU A 167 -6.99 -10.85 -9.19
N VAL A 168 -8.07 -10.23 -9.68
CA VAL A 168 -7.99 -9.01 -10.50
C VAL A 168 -7.31 -7.89 -9.74
N LEU A 169 -7.72 -7.65 -8.50
CA LEU A 169 -7.13 -6.60 -7.66
C LEU A 169 -5.64 -6.89 -7.34
N ALA A 170 -5.29 -8.15 -7.09
CA ALA A 170 -3.90 -8.53 -6.84
C ALA A 170 -3.01 -8.33 -8.09
N PHE A 171 -3.53 -8.63 -9.29
CA PHE A 171 -2.81 -8.36 -10.54
C PHE A 171 -2.69 -6.87 -10.83
N ILE A 172 -3.74 -6.07 -10.61
CA ILE A 172 -3.67 -4.62 -10.76
C ILE A 172 -2.62 -4.04 -9.80
N SER A 173 -2.62 -4.47 -8.53
CA SER A 173 -1.63 -4.03 -7.54
C SER A 173 -0.21 -4.39 -7.95
N LEU A 174 0.03 -5.64 -8.38
CA LEU A 174 1.35 -6.10 -8.81
C LEU A 174 1.82 -5.35 -10.07
N PHE A 175 0.93 -5.17 -11.04
CA PHE A 175 1.23 -4.43 -12.26
C PHE A 175 1.61 -2.98 -11.96
N SER A 176 0.82 -2.29 -11.12
CA SER A 176 1.10 -0.91 -10.70
C SER A 176 2.42 -0.81 -9.92
N PHE A 177 2.70 -1.79 -9.07
CA PHE A 177 3.97 -1.86 -8.31
C PHE A 177 5.19 -2.01 -9.23
N ILE A 178 5.08 -2.74 -10.34
CA ILE A 178 6.16 -2.89 -11.33
C ILE A 178 6.23 -1.67 -12.24
N LEU A 179 5.10 -1.14 -12.67
CA LEU A 179 5.03 -0.03 -13.63
C LEU A 179 5.63 1.26 -13.06
N GLN A 180 5.32 1.62 -11.83
CA GLN A 180 5.74 2.86 -11.21
C GLN A 180 7.27 3.02 -11.16
N PRO A 181 8.06 2.09 -10.58
CA PRO A 181 9.51 2.23 -10.54
C PRO A 181 10.16 2.09 -11.93
N THR A 182 9.56 1.34 -12.86
CA THR A 182 10.09 1.20 -14.22
C THR A 182 9.94 2.50 -15.01
N THR A 183 8.79 3.16 -14.93
CA THR A 183 8.57 4.46 -15.59
C THR A 183 9.47 5.53 -15.01
N GLY A 184 9.62 5.60 -13.68
CA GLY A 184 10.53 6.53 -13.01
C GLY A 184 12.00 6.28 -13.38
N LEU A 185 12.41 5.02 -13.52
CA LEU A 185 13.76 4.66 -13.94
C LEU A 185 14.02 5.07 -15.40
N ILE A 186 13.08 4.79 -16.30
CA ILE A 186 13.17 5.17 -17.72
C ILE A 186 13.24 6.69 -17.84
N ALA A 187 12.35 7.44 -17.17
CA ALA A 187 12.37 8.89 -17.17
C ALA A 187 13.73 9.44 -16.69
N ARG A 188 14.33 8.82 -15.68
CA ARG A 188 15.63 9.21 -15.15
C ARG A 188 16.78 8.94 -16.14
N PHE A 189 16.72 7.83 -16.90
CA PHE A 189 17.73 7.54 -17.94
C PHE A 189 17.58 8.44 -19.17
N MET A 190 16.36 8.87 -19.48
CA MET A 190 16.08 9.73 -20.64
C MET A 190 16.24 11.23 -20.32
N TYR A 191 16.46 11.59 -19.07
CA TYR A 191 16.69 12.97 -18.67
C TYR A 191 18.12 13.40 -19.03
N ASP A 192 18.24 14.21 -20.07
CA ASP A 192 19.50 14.75 -20.63
C ASP A 192 19.92 16.07 -19.95
N GLY A 193 19.84 16.12 -18.63
CA GLY A 193 20.25 17.30 -17.85
C GLY A 193 21.56 17.06 -17.11
N ASP A 194 22.46 18.02 -17.15
CA ASP A 194 23.78 18.01 -16.46
C ASP A 194 23.72 17.76 -14.96
N ASN A 195 22.52 17.65 -14.38
CA ASN A 195 22.28 17.50 -12.96
C ASN A 195 21.23 16.42 -12.62
N ILE A 196 21.48 15.17 -13.02
CA ILE A 196 20.71 14.01 -12.54
C ILE A 196 20.58 13.99 -11.00
N ARG A 197 21.56 14.56 -10.27
CA ARG A 197 21.49 14.72 -8.80
C ARG A 197 20.49 15.78 -8.33
N LYS A 198 20.08 16.71 -9.19
CA LYS A 198 19.07 17.75 -8.89
C LYS A 198 17.67 17.38 -9.37
N TRP A 199 17.55 16.32 -10.19
CA TRP A 199 16.26 15.84 -10.57
C TRP A 199 15.59 15.22 -9.33
N LYS A 200 14.56 15.91 -8.85
CA LYS A 200 13.65 15.40 -7.84
C LYS A 200 12.34 15.13 -8.54
N PRO A 201 11.70 13.96 -8.33
CA PRO A 201 10.35 13.68 -8.84
C PRO A 201 9.33 14.72 -8.40
N THR A 202 9.71 15.59 -7.48
CA THR A 202 8.90 16.57 -6.75
C THR A 202 8.69 17.91 -7.42
N ASP A 203 9.29 18.18 -8.57
CA ASP A 203 8.99 19.40 -9.29
C ASP A 203 7.60 19.30 -9.92
N LYS A 204 6.64 19.97 -9.28
CA LYS A 204 5.24 20.33 -9.65
C LYS A 204 4.46 19.48 -10.68
N ALA A 205 5.01 18.41 -11.23
CA ALA A 205 4.46 17.71 -12.38
C ALA A 205 4.26 16.18 -12.20
N GLY A 206 4.70 15.57 -11.10
CA GLY A 206 4.46 14.16 -10.81
C GLY A 206 4.67 13.22 -12.03
N ILE A 207 3.81 12.22 -12.15
CA ILE A 207 3.81 11.24 -13.25
C ILE A 207 3.75 11.90 -14.65
N ILE A 208 3.05 13.03 -14.80
CA ILE A 208 2.93 13.72 -16.10
C ILE A 208 4.28 14.26 -16.57
N HIS A 209 5.11 14.74 -15.67
CA HIS A 209 6.44 15.23 -16.04
C HIS A 209 7.33 14.09 -16.54
N GLU A 210 7.26 12.92 -15.90
CA GLU A 210 7.96 11.71 -16.35
C GLU A 210 7.47 11.30 -17.75
N PHE A 211 6.16 11.22 -17.97
CA PHE A 211 5.59 10.90 -19.28
C PHE A 211 5.90 11.97 -20.34
N THR A 212 5.93 13.24 -19.98
CA THR A 212 6.24 14.34 -20.92
C THR A 212 7.70 14.28 -21.36
N ILE A 213 8.62 13.94 -20.46
CA ILE A 213 10.04 13.74 -20.80
C ILE A 213 10.18 12.57 -21.78
N ILE A 214 9.57 11.42 -21.48
CA ILE A 214 9.58 10.24 -22.34
C ILE A 214 9.04 10.58 -23.74
N HIS A 215 7.91 11.31 -23.81
CA HIS A 215 7.28 11.66 -25.10
C HIS A 215 8.09 12.68 -25.92
N ARG A 216 8.80 13.60 -25.27
CA ARG A 216 9.62 14.60 -25.96
C ARG A 216 10.85 13.98 -26.62
N HIS A 217 11.49 13.00 -25.97
CA HIS A 217 12.64 12.28 -26.54
C HIS A 217 12.27 11.22 -27.55
N ALA A 218 11.03 10.69 -27.53
CA ALA A 218 10.55 9.77 -28.56
C ALA A 218 10.24 10.45 -29.91
N ASN A 219 10.13 11.80 -29.91
CA ASN A 219 9.79 12.61 -31.10
C ASN A 219 10.97 13.49 -31.58
N SER A 220 12.14 13.41 -30.99
CA SER A 220 13.40 14.03 -31.43
C SER A 220 14.36 12.99 -32.00
#